data_d0d93189e6b7052a305db34e6c9b34fe
#
_entry.id   d0d93189e6b7052a305db34e6c9b34fe
#
_cell.length_a   1.000
_cell.length_b   1.000
_cell.length_c   1.000
_cell.angle_alpha   90.00
_cell.angle_beta   90.00
_cell.angle_gamma   90.00
#
_symmetry.space_group_name_H-M   'P 1'
#
loop_
_entity.id
_entity.type
_entity.pdbx_description
1 polymer ?
#
loop_
_entity_poly.entity_id
_entity_poly.type
_entity_poly.pdbx_seq_one_letter_code
_entity_poly.pdbx_strand_id
1 'polypeptide(L)'
;MTRSYQKDLIVEEFKEFLEADGFLFKHGANHQEDCLKELADLVYVCYQYAENMHWFLDAALDRVHQSNMSKLGEDGKPIYREDGKVLKGPSYKPPDLSDLI
;
A
#
# COMPACT_ATOMS: atom_id res chain seq x y z
N MET A 1 -20.52 -3.59 10.86
CA MET A 1 -19.15 -3.93 11.31
C MET A 1 -18.50 -2.66 11.87
N THR A 2 -17.89 -2.73 13.04
CA THR A 2 -17.27 -1.55 13.66
C THR A 2 -15.95 -1.22 13.02
N ARG A 3 -15.54 0.06 13.09
CA ARG A 3 -14.24 0.51 12.63
C ARG A 3 -13.11 -0.23 13.37
N SER A 4 -13.25 -0.41 14.69
CA SER A 4 -12.25 -1.10 15.50
C SER A 4 -12.05 -2.55 15.05
N TYR A 5 -13.14 -3.26 14.76
CA TYR A 5 -13.08 -4.63 14.25
C TYR A 5 -12.38 -4.67 12.89
N GLN A 6 -12.69 -3.75 12.00
CA GLN A 6 -12.06 -3.71 10.67
C GLN A 6 -10.58 -3.37 10.74
N LYS A 7 -10.20 -2.49 11.66
CA LYS A 7 -8.77 -2.22 11.91
C LYS A 7 -8.06 -3.49 12.37
N ASP A 8 -8.68 -4.25 13.24
CA ASP A 8 -8.12 -5.51 13.74
C ASP A 8 -7.97 -6.55 12.60
N LEU A 9 -8.91 -6.57 11.65
CA LEU A 9 -8.78 -7.42 10.47
C LEU A 9 -7.56 -7.03 9.62
N ILE A 10 -7.30 -5.73 9.46
CA ILE A 10 -6.11 -5.27 8.73
C ILE A 10 -4.84 -5.78 9.41
N VAL A 11 -4.77 -5.68 10.73
CA VAL A 11 -3.62 -6.19 11.50
C VAL A 11 -3.46 -7.69 11.32
N GLU A 12 -4.57 -8.44 11.40
CA GLU A 12 -4.56 -9.90 11.24
C GLU A 12 -4.08 -10.30 9.84
N GLU A 13 -4.63 -9.69 8.80
CA GLU A 13 -4.23 -10.02 7.42
C GLU A 13 -2.80 -9.61 7.12
N PHE A 14 -2.32 -8.52 7.72
CA PHE A 14 -0.93 -8.13 7.62
C PHE A 14 0.00 -9.20 8.21
N LYS A 15 -0.35 -9.74 9.37
CA LYS A 15 0.43 -10.82 10.01
C LYS A 15 0.43 -12.09 9.15
N GLU A 16 -0.72 -12.43 8.57
CA GLU A 16 -0.83 -13.60 7.70
C GLU A 16 0.02 -13.44 6.43
N PHE A 17 0.04 -12.22 5.87
CA PHE A 17 0.92 -11.92 4.75
C PHE A 17 2.40 -12.08 5.13
N LEU A 18 2.81 -11.55 6.29
CA LEU A 18 4.19 -11.69 6.75
C LEU A 18 4.60 -13.15 6.94
N GLU A 19 3.70 -13.98 7.46
CA GLU A 19 3.94 -15.44 7.61
C GLU A 19 4.10 -16.10 6.24
N ALA A 20 3.21 -15.76 5.29
CA ALA A 20 3.29 -16.32 3.94
C ALA A 20 4.57 -15.91 3.22
N ASP A 21 4.98 -14.64 3.38
CA ASP A 21 6.22 -14.13 2.81
C ASP A 21 7.44 -14.84 3.40
N GLY A 22 7.47 -15.03 4.72
CA GLY A 22 8.53 -15.75 5.39
C GLY A 22 8.61 -17.21 4.94
N PHE A 23 7.46 -17.84 4.73
CA PHE A 23 7.39 -19.21 4.23
C PHE A 23 7.88 -19.32 2.79
N LEU A 24 7.49 -18.38 1.93
CA LEU A 24 7.97 -18.28 0.56
C LEU A 24 9.49 -18.15 0.51
N PHE A 25 10.05 -17.29 1.36
CA PHE A 25 11.48 -17.06 1.42
C PHE A 25 12.25 -18.33 1.78
N LYS A 26 11.70 -19.14 2.69
CA LYS A 26 12.33 -20.39 3.15
C LYS A 26 12.17 -21.54 2.16
N HIS A 27 11.03 -21.63 1.48
CA HIS A 27 10.63 -22.83 0.73
C HIS A 27 10.53 -22.60 -0.79
N GLY A 28 10.75 -21.37 -1.25
CA GLY A 28 10.92 -21.07 -2.66
C GLY A 28 9.62 -20.86 -3.43
N ALA A 29 9.75 -20.81 -4.76
CA ALA A 29 8.74 -20.32 -5.69
C ALA A 29 7.40 -21.05 -5.65
N ASN A 30 7.35 -22.29 -5.12
CA ASN A 30 6.10 -23.07 -5.02
C ASN A 30 5.06 -22.43 -4.09
N HIS A 31 5.47 -21.45 -3.30
CA HIS A 31 4.59 -20.78 -2.33
C HIS A 31 4.19 -19.35 -2.75
N GLN A 32 4.47 -18.97 -3.99
CA GLN A 32 4.14 -17.64 -4.49
C GLN A 32 2.64 -17.40 -4.54
N GLU A 33 1.86 -18.40 -4.93
CA GLU A 33 0.41 -18.27 -4.99
C GLU A 33 -0.19 -17.98 -3.63
N ASP A 34 0.26 -18.68 -2.59
CA ASP A 34 -0.21 -18.45 -1.22
C ASP A 34 0.15 -17.05 -0.75
N CYS A 35 1.37 -16.60 -1.03
CA CYS A 35 1.81 -15.26 -0.64
C CYS A 35 0.98 -14.18 -1.36
N LEU A 36 0.74 -14.35 -2.65
CA LEU A 36 -0.11 -13.42 -3.43
C LEU A 36 -1.54 -13.40 -2.88
N LYS A 37 -2.08 -14.56 -2.52
CA LYS A 37 -3.41 -14.65 -1.93
C LYS A 37 -3.48 -13.85 -0.63
N GLU A 38 -2.49 -13.98 0.25
CA GLU A 38 -2.47 -13.25 1.52
C GLU A 38 -2.28 -11.75 1.30
N LEU A 39 -1.49 -11.35 0.31
CA LEU A 39 -1.38 -9.94 -0.06
C LEU A 39 -2.71 -9.39 -0.56
N ALA A 40 -3.42 -10.15 -1.38
CA ALA A 40 -4.74 -9.75 -1.88
C ALA A 40 -5.77 -9.64 -0.75
N ASP A 41 -5.75 -10.57 0.22
CA ASP A 41 -6.62 -10.49 1.40
C ASP A 41 -6.37 -9.21 2.20
N LEU A 42 -5.11 -8.85 2.39
CA LEU A 42 -4.73 -7.61 3.08
C LEU A 42 -5.32 -6.38 2.38
N VAL A 43 -5.17 -6.29 1.07
CA VAL A 43 -5.73 -5.18 0.29
C VAL A 43 -7.26 -5.18 0.38
N TYR A 44 -7.87 -6.37 0.33
CA TYR A 44 -9.32 -6.52 0.43
C TYR A 44 -9.88 -5.91 1.73
N VAL A 45 -9.28 -6.23 2.86
CA VAL A 45 -9.75 -5.67 4.14
C VAL A 45 -9.45 -4.18 4.26
N CYS A 46 -8.41 -3.67 3.60
CA CYS A 46 -8.19 -2.23 3.51
C CYS A 46 -9.34 -1.53 2.77
N TYR A 47 -9.81 -2.11 1.67
CA TYR A 47 -10.97 -1.59 0.95
C TYR A 47 -12.24 -1.65 1.79
N GLN A 48 -12.44 -2.73 2.56
CA GLN A 48 -13.59 -2.83 3.47
C GLN A 48 -13.57 -1.72 4.53
N TYR A 49 -12.39 -1.42 5.07
CA TYR A 49 -12.23 -0.33 6.03
C TYR A 49 -12.66 1.01 5.41
N ALA A 50 -12.15 1.31 4.23
CA ALA A 50 -12.49 2.54 3.53
C ALA A 50 -13.99 2.63 3.22
N GLU A 51 -14.59 1.53 2.77
CA GLU A 51 -16.04 1.46 2.50
C GLU A 51 -16.86 1.75 3.75
N ASN A 52 -16.46 1.17 4.88
CA ASN A 52 -17.13 1.42 6.15
C ASN A 52 -17.03 2.88 6.59
N MET A 53 -15.96 3.55 6.23
CA MET A 53 -15.74 4.97 6.53
C MET A 53 -16.33 5.90 5.48
N HIS A 54 -16.88 5.37 4.40
CA HIS A 54 -17.36 6.13 3.22
C HIS A 54 -16.26 6.95 2.55
N TRP A 55 -15.03 6.42 2.55
CA TRP A 55 -13.88 7.04 1.89
C TRP A 55 -13.71 6.50 0.48
N PHE A 56 -13.29 7.35 -0.44
CA PHE A 56 -13.05 6.96 -1.84
C PHE A 56 -11.59 6.51 -2.01
N LEU A 57 -11.31 5.25 -1.64
CA LEU A 57 -9.94 4.74 -1.62
C LEU A 57 -9.31 4.64 -3.01
N ASP A 58 -10.06 4.25 -4.03
CA ASP A 58 -9.52 4.17 -5.41
C ASP A 58 -8.99 5.53 -5.87
N ALA A 59 -9.78 6.58 -5.69
CA ALA A 59 -9.37 7.93 -6.05
C ALA A 59 -8.18 8.39 -5.21
N ALA A 60 -8.17 8.02 -3.92
CA ALA A 60 -7.04 8.34 -3.04
C ALA A 60 -5.76 7.65 -3.51
N LEU A 61 -5.84 6.38 -3.91
CA LEU A 61 -4.69 5.65 -4.43
C LEU A 61 -4.15 6.29 -5.71
N ASP A 62 -5.02 6.73 -6.61
CA ASP A 62 -4.61 7.42 -7.82
C ASP A 62 -3.87 8.72 -7.51
N ARG A 63 -4.39 9.52 -6.59
CA ARG A 63 -3.74 10.78 -6.18
C ARG A 63 -2.42 10.54 -5.47
N VAL A 64 -2.34 9.50 -4.63
CA VAL A 64 -1.08 9.11 -3.99
C VAL A 64 -0.07 8.66 -5.05
N HIS A 65 -0.50 7.92 -6.05
CA HIS A 65 0.36 7.53 -7.15
C HIS A 65 0.91 8.75 -7.91
N GLN A 66 0.04 9.69 -8.25
CA GLN A 66 0.46 10.93 -8.92
C GLN A 66 1.45 11.72 -8.06
N SER A 67 1.19 11.79 -6.75
CA SER A 67 2.12 12.42 -5.82
C SER A 67 3.48 11.72 -5.81
N ASN A 68 3.48 10.38 -5.80
CA ASN A 68 4.73 9.62 -5.86
C ASN A 68 5.48 9.86 -7.17
N MET A 69 4.77 9.95 -8.29
CA MET A 69 5.40 10.27 -9.57
C MET A 69 6.00 11.68 -9.57
N SER A 70 5.43 12.63 -8.81
CA SER A 70 5.98 13.96 -8.71
C SER A 70 7.28 14.04 -7.89
N LYS A 71 7.68 12.95 -7.22
CA LYS A 71 8.98 12.86 -6.54
C LYS A 71 10.15 12.74 -7.49
N LEU A 72 9.91 12.39 -8.75
CA LEU A 72 10.98 12.17 -9.73
C LEU A 72 11.77 13.45 -9.98
N GLY A 73 13.06 13.27 -10.34
CA GLY A 73 13.92 14.38 -10.72
C GLY A 73 13.55 14.95 -12.08
N GLU A 74 14.23 16.02 -12.49
CA GLU A 74 13.99 16.70 -13.76
C GLU A 74 14.19 15.79 -14.97
N ASP A 75 15.03 14.77 -14.84
CA ASP A 75 15.28 13.76 -15.87
C ASP A 75 14.21 12.68 -15.94
N GLY A 76 13.16 12.77 -15.10
CA GLY A 76 12.11 11.78 -15.02
C GLY A 76 12.48 10.52 -14.25
N LYS A 77 13.64 10.53 -13.59
CA LYS A 77 14.14 9.37 -12.84
C LYS A 77 14.06 9.61 -11.34
N PRO A 78 13.88 8.53 -10.54
CA PRO A 78 13.86 8.67 -9.10
C PRO A 78 15.24 9.09 -8.55
N ILE A 79 15.21 9.89 -7.48
CA ILE A 79 16.38 10.27 -6.71
C ILE A 79 16.37 9.40 -5.45
N TYR A 80 17.45 8.64 -5.23
CA TYR A 80 17.50 7.69 -4.13
C TYR A 80 18.36 8.19 -2.98
N ARG A 81 17.90 7.91 -1.76
CA ARG A 81 18.71 8.00 -0.56
C ARG A 81 19.65 6.79 -0.49
N GLU A 82 20.68 6.84 0.35
CA GLU A 82 21.67 5.75 0.47
C GLU A 82 21.04 4.39 0.79
N ASP A 83 19.94 4.37 1.55
CA ASP A 83 19.24 3.14 1.90
C ASP A 83 18.25 2.68 0.83
N GLY A 84 18.20 3.33 -0.33
CA GLY A 84 17.33 2.97 -1.44
C GLY A 84 15.97 3.63 -1.44
N LYS A 85 15.65 4.46 -0.42
CA LYS A 85 14.39 5.17 -0.38
C LYS A 85 14.36 6.29 -1.40
N VAL A 86 13.23 6.44 -2.13
CA VAL A 86 13.03 7.52 -3.09
C VAL A 86 12.86 8.84 -2.35
N LEU A 87 13.67 9.82 -2.70
CA LEU A 87 13.59 11.18 -2.17
C LEU A 87 12.63 12.03 -2.99
N LYS A 88 12.16 13.12 -2.38
CA LYS A 88 11.30 14.10 -3.04
C LYS A 88 12.14 14.97 -3.97
N GLY A 89 11.81 14.94 -5.26
CA GLY A 89 12.45 15.79 -6.26
C GLY A 89 11.94 17.23 -6.20
N PRO A 90 12.45 18.11 -7.08
CA PRO A 90 12.14 19.55 -7.03
C PRO A 90 10.67 19.88 -7.34
N SER A 91 9.96 18.99 -8.04
CA SER A 91 8.56 19.22 -8.42
C SER A 91 7.57 18.47 -7.56
N TYR A 92 8.01 17.94 -6.42
CA TYR A 92 7.15 17.14 -5.53
C TYR A 92 5.94 17.93 -5.06
N LYS A 93 4.78 17.27 -5.13
CA LYS A 93 3.52 17.78 -4.61
C LYS A 93 2.87 16.70 -3.75
N PRO A 94 2.54 16.99 -2.48
CA PRO A 94 1.82 16.04 -1.65
C PRO A 94 0.41 15.81 -2.19
N PRO A 95 -0.21 14.64 -1.92
CA PRO A 95 -1.58 14.40 -2.35
C PRO A 95 -2.56 15.20 -1.51
N ASP A 96 -3.58 15.76 -2.16
CA ASP A 96 -4.72 16.34 -1.47
C ASP A 96 -5.88 15.36 -1.55
N LEU A 97 -6.33 14.86 -0.41
CA LEU A 97 -7.39 13.86 -0.30
C LEU A 97 -8.63 14.42 0.39
N SER A 98 -8.69 15.73 0.63
CA SER A 98 -9.70 16.36 1.47
C SER A 98 -11.14 16.20 0.95
N ASP A 99 -11.32 16.04 -0.35
CA ASP A 99 -12.65 15.85 -0.95
C ASP A 99 -13.05 14.37 -1.08
N LEU A 100 -12.22 13.44 -0.58
CA LEU A 100 -12.45 12.00 -0.70
C LEU A 100 -12.91 11.34 0.59
N ILE A 101 -13.09 12.13 1.63
CA ILE A 101 -13.52 11.64 2.94
C ILE A 101 -14.93 12.10 3.30
#